data_891ee45520eeb34a3e099740b740f8c3
#
_entry.id   891ee45520eeb34a3e099740b740f8c3
#
_cell.length_a   1.000
_cell.length_b   1.000
_cell.length_c   1.000
_cell.angle_alpha   90.00
_cell.angle_beta   90.00
_cell.angle_gamma   90.00
#
_symmetry.space_group_name_H-M   'P 1'
#
loop_
_entity.id
_entity.type
_entity.pdbx_description
1 polymer ?
#
loop_
_entity_poly.entity_id
_entity_poly.type
_entity_poly.pdbx_seq_one_letter_code
_entity_poly.pdbx_strand_id
1 'polypeptide(L)' 'MNNETVKRFDVTIKLRGDNVYDLYMGDKWIASRGSCENILDEAREVIKNSLLND' A
#
# COMPACT_ATOMS: atom_id res chain seq x y z
N MET A 1 11.31 19.70 -21.52
CA MET A 1 11.29 18.95 -21.30
C MET A 1 10.84 18.35 -20.28
N ASN A 2 10.49 17.44 -20.20
CA ASN A 2 9.91 16.93 -19.25
C ASN A 2 10.62 16.10 -18.53
N ASN A 3 10.87 16.22 -17.42
CA ASN A 3 11.59 15.36 -16.62
C ASN A 3 10.70 14.67 -15.70
N GLU A 4 9.63 14.13 -16.23
CA GLU A 4 8.75 13.47 -15.39
C GLU A 4 9.31 12.21 -14.90
N THR A 5 9.26 11.92 -13.64
CA THR A 5 9.66 10.67 -13.05
C THR A 5 8.40 9.89 -12.75
N VAL A 6 8.32 8.71 -13.28
CA VAL A 6 7.17 7.86 -13.01
C VAL A 6 7.58 6.87 -11.94
N LYS A 7 6.86 6.90 -10.81
CA LYS A 7 7.12 5.96 -9.75
C LYS A 7 6.05 4.89 -9.77
N ARG A 8 6.46 3.67 -9.54
CA ARG A 8 5.55 2.56 -9.51
C ARG A 8 5.55 1.93 -8.16
N PHE A 9 4.37 1.59 -7.68
CA PHE A 9 4.22 0.93 -6.40
C PHE A 9 3.47 -0.37 -6.61
N ASP A 10 4.12 -1.50 -6.20
CA ASP A 10 3.50 -2.78 -6.31
C ASP A 10 2.70 -3.03 -5.05
N VAL A 11 1.57 -2.44 -4.92
CA VAL A 11 0.74 -2.56 -3.73
C VAL A 11 -0.29 -3.64 -3.97
N THR A 12 -0.32 -4.62 -3.06
CA THR A 12 -1.27 -5.72 -3.15
C THR A 12 -2.04 -5.81 -1.84
N ILE A 13 -3.34 -5.94 -1.94
CA ILE A 13 -4.19 -6.17 -0.77
C ILE A 13 -4.80 -7.53 -0.93
N LYS A 14 -4.58 -8.41 0.06
CA LYS A 14 -5.13 -9.75 0.04
C LYS A 14 -6.14 -9.90 1.16
N LEU A 15 -7.25 -10.52 0.85
CA LEU A 15 -8.23 -10.83 1.87
C LEU A 15 -7.89 -12.18 2.45
N ARG A 16 -7.59 -12.20 3.73
CA ARG A 16 -7.23 -13.43 4.39
C ARG A 16 -8.35 -13.84 5.32
N GLY A 17 -9.07 -14.86 4.94
CA GLY A 17 -10.11 -15.42 5.79
C GLY A 17 -11.16 -14.40 6.16
N ASP A 18 -11.50 -14.35 7.42
CA ASP A 18 -12.62 -13.60 7.88
C ASP A 18 -12.32 -12.14 8.04
N ASN A 19 -12.49 -11.39 7.02
CA ASN A 19 -12.38 -9.92 7.09
C ASN A 19 -11.04 -9.41 7.57
N VAL A 20 -9.98 -10.14 7.29
CA VAL A 20 -8.66 -9.64 7.59
C VAL A 20 -7.99 -9.30 6.27
N TYR A 21 -7.56 -8.07 6.14
CA TYR A 21 -6.93 -7.61 4.91
C TYR A 21 -5.45 -7.40 5.17
N ASP A 22 -4.62 -7.99 4.31
CA ASP A 22 -3.17 -7.84 4.42
C ASP A 22 -2.69 -6.94 3.31
N LEU A 23 -1.81 -6.04 3.64
CA LEU A 23 -1.22 -5.12 2.67
C LEU A 23 0.22 -5.50 2.43
N TYR A 24 0.57 -5.64 1.17
CA TYR A 24 1.94 -5.95 0.77
C TYR A 24 2.46 -4.87 -0.16
N MET A 25 3.74 -4.61 -0.06
CA MET A 25 4.41 -3.75 -1.00
C MET A 25 5.47 -4.64 -1.65
N GLY A 26 5.24 -5.06 -2.88
CA GLY A 26 6.04 -6.09 -3.49
C GLY A 26 5.87 -7.37 -2.71
N ASP A 27 6.97 -7.95 -2.25
CA ASP A 27 6.93 -9.16 -1.47
C ASP A 27 6.89 -8.91 0.02
N LYS A 28 6.89 -7.67 0.43
CA LYS A 28 7.02 -7.36 1.83
C LYS A 28 5.67 -7.07 2.44
N TRP A 29 5.37 -7.77 3.52
CA TRP A 29 4.16 -7.53 4.28
C TRP A 29 4.29 -6.21 5.04
N ILE A 30 3.28 -5.38 4.96
CA ILE A 30 3.30 -4.06 5.59
C ILE A 30 2.36 -4.00 6.80
N ALA A 31 1.13 -4.43 6.62
CA ALA A 31 0.15 -4.27 7.68
C ALA A 31 -1.05 -5.17 7.46
N SER A 32 -1.81 -5.37 8.51
CA SER A 32 -3.09 -6.07 8.42
C SER A 32 -4.14 -5.24 9.12
N ARG A 33 -5.31 -5.20 8.57
CA ARG A 33 -6.42 -4.48 9.19
C ARG A 33 -7.70 -5.27 9.03
N GLY A 34 -8.67 -4.97 9.87
CA GLY A 34 -9.93 -5.70 9.89
C GLY A 34 -11.02 -5.12 9.03
N SER A 35 -10.75 -4.08 8.28
CA SER A 35 -11.76 -3.51 7.40
C SER A 35 -11.12 -3.02 6.12
N CYS A 36 -11.90 -2.99 5.07
CA CYS A 36 -11.45 -2.51 3.78
C CYS A 36 -11.02 -1.05 3.86
N GLU A 37 -11.78 -0.23 4.57
CA GLU A 37 -11.45 1.18 4.69
C GLU A 37 -10.12 1.39 5.38
N ASN A 38 -9.89 0.62 6.44
CA ASN A 38 -8.66 0.78 7.20
C ASN A 38 -7.44 0.32 6.41
N ILE A 39 -7.57 -0.74 5.66
CA ILE A 39 -6.42 -1.21 4.89
C ILE A 39 -6.14 -0.25 3.72
N LEU A 40 -7.16 0.37 3.16
CA LEU A 40 -6.97 1.35 2.11
C LEU A 40 -6.28 2.60 2.65
N ASP A 41 -6.61 2.99 3.87
CA ASP A 41 -5.94 4.13 4.51
C ASP A 41 -4.47 3.81 4.74
N GLU A 42 -4.16 2.59 5.14
CA GLU A 42 -2.77 2.18 5.32
C GLU A 42 -2.02 2.22 4.00
N ALA A 43 -2.65 1.74 2.95
CA ALA A 43 -2.02 1.75 1.64
C ALA A 43 -1.72 3.17 1.19
N ARG A 44 -2.66 4.07 1.41
CA ARG A 44 -2.49 5.47 1.06
C ARG A 44 -1.32 6.09 1.82
N GLU A 45 -1.22 5.77 3.12
CA GLU A 45 -0.15 6.30 3.94
C GLU A 45 1.21 5.79 3.50
N VAL A 46 1.30 4.52 3.16
CA VAL A 46 2.55 3.95 2.72
C VAL A 46 3.02 4.61 1.43
N ILE A 47 2.11 4.79 0.49
CA ILE A 47 2.44 5.43 -0.78
C ILE A 47 2.84 6.89 -0.54
N LYS A 48 2.09 7.58 0.28
CA LYS A 48 2.36 8.97 0.57
C LYS A 48 3.73 9.12 1.21
N ASN A 49 4.05 8.28 2.17
CA ASN A 49 5.34 8.35 2.83
C ASN A 49 6.49 8.04 1.88
N SER A 50 6.28 7.10 0.98
CA SER A 50 7.29 6.79 -0.01
C SER A 50 7.54 7.95 -0.96
N LEU A 51 6.49 8.64 -1.33
CA LEU A 51 6.63 9.81 -2.20
C LEU A 51 7.32 10.96 -1.49
N LEU A 52 7.02 11.15 -0.21
CA LEU A 52 7.60 12.25 0.53
C LEU A 52 9.05 12.01 0.94
N ASN A 53 9.41 10.77 1.11
CA ASN A 53 10.76 10.45 1.55
C ASN A 53 11.72 10.15 0.44
N ASP A 54 11.39 10.54 -0.72
CA ASP A 54 12.26 10.20 -1.84
C ASP A 54 13.30 11.28 -2.17
#